data_7d770eefe1a2cc11f16a42dec2a3b0ec
#
_entry.id   7d770eefe1a2cc11f16a42dec2a3b0ec
#
_cell.length_a   1.000
_cell.length_b   1.000
_cell.length_c   1.000
_cell.angle_alpha   90.00
_cell.angle_beta   90.00
_cell.angle_gamma   90.00
#
_symmetry.space_group_name_H-M   'P 1'
#
loop_
_entity.id
_entity.type
_entity.pdbx_description
1 polymer ?
#
loop_
_entity_poly.entity_id
_entity_poly.type
_entity_poly.pdbx_seq_one_letter_code
_entity_poly.pdbx_strand_id
1 'polypeptide(L)'
;MKKLILAIVAIVTLSVTANAQVRTPAADQRATFGIRGGVNFFTWTGGDANIQDYANRAGFHAGVYGNMFVTDRFSIEPGAYYSVKGTQNNDIANTRAVLNYIDVPILLRFYATDGLNIFAGPQGSILLGSRFEGDILGNVVGWETNAVNDIDAGLVFGLGYNLPIGLNLQASYDLGLTPVFRDSDANIYNRGFKVSLGYSF
;
A
#
# COMPACT_ATOMS: atom_id res chain seq x y z
N MET A 1 5.31 -18.84 7.32
CA MET A 1 4.70 -17.88 6.37
C MET A 1 3.31 -18.31 5.90
N LYS A 2 3.11 -19.52 5.33
CA LYS A 2 1.75 -19.98 4.87
C LYS A 2 0.66 -19.90 5.95
N LYS A 3 0.97 -20.22 7.22
CA LYS A 3 0.00 -20.17 8.33
C LYS A 3 -0.40 -18.74 8.73
N LEU A 4 0.49 -17.77 8.57
CA LEU A 4 0.22 -16.34 8.85
C LEU A 4 -0.70 -15.76 7.77
N ILE A 5 -0.46 -16.09 6.51
CA ILE A 5 -1.31 -15.68 5.37
C ILE A 5 -2.73 -16.26 5.52
N LEU A 6 -2.84 -17.53 5.93
CA LEU A 6 -4.14 -18.14 6.20
C LEU A 6 -4.89 -17.45 7.36
N ALA A 7 -4.18 -17.04 8.41
CA ALA A 7 -4.78 -16.33 9.54
C ALA A 7 -5.30 -14.94 9.13
N ILE A 8 -4.56 -14.20 8.30
CA ILE A 8 -4.98 -12.90 7.78
C ILE A 8 -6.18 -13.05 6.85
N VAL A 9 -6.18 -14.03 5.96
CA VAL A 9 -7.31 -14.35 5.08
C VAL A 9 -8.53 -14.77 5.91
N ALA A 10 -8.36 -15.56 6.97
CA ALA A 10 -9.45 -15.97 7.86
C ALA A 10 -10.05 -14.79 8.64
N ILE A 11 -9.25 -13.83 9.09
CA ILE A 11 -9.74 -12.62 9.78
C ILE A 11 -10.54 -11.74 8.81
N VAL A 12 -10.08 -11.59 7.57
CA VAL A 12 -10.80 -10.82 6.53
C VAL A 12 -12.11 -11.52 6.14
N THR A 13 -12.13 -12.84 6.01
CA THR A 13 -13.35 -13.59 5.67
C THR A 13 -14.36 -13.62 6.81
N LEU A 14 -13.94 -13.70 8.07
CA LEU A 14 -14.85 -13.64 9.23
C LEU A 14 -15.55 -12.26 9.35
N SER A 15 -14.88 -11.18 9.01
CA SER A 15 -15.48 -9.84 9.02
C SER A 15 -16.52 -9.64 7.92
N VAL A 16 -16.40 -10.34 6.79
CA VAL A 16 -17.38 -10.28 5.69
C VAL A 16 -18.67 -11.04 6.02
N THR A 17 -18.56 -12.17 6.70
CA THR A 17 -19.76 -12.99 7.05
C THR A 17 -20.59 -12.41 8.18
N ALA A 18 -20.01 -11.59 9.08
CA ALA A 18 -20.74 -10.98 10.20
C ALA A 18 -21.75 -9.91 9.77
N ASN A 19 -21.63 -9.33 8.58
CA ASN A 19 -22.53 -8.27 8.09
C ASN A 19 -23.60 -8.73 7.09
N ALA A 20 -23.66 -10.02 6.77
CA ALA A 20 -24.61 -10.55 5.77
C ALA A 20 -26.04 -10.78 6.31
N GLN A 21 -26.31 -10.56 7.60
CA GLN A 21 -27.56 -11.01 8.24
C GLN A 21 -28.50 -9.92 8.73
N VAL A 22 -28.25 -8.62 8.56
CA VAL A 22 -29.25 -7.61 8.96
C VAL A 22 -29.36 -6.50 7.90
N ARG A 23 -30.26 -6.70 6.94
CA ARG A 23 -30.86 -5.60 6.21
C ARG A 23 -32.08 -5.12 6.98
N THR A 24 -31.90 -4.15 7.85
CA THR A 24 -32.96 -3.26 8.30
C THR A 24 -32.83 -1.94 7.53
N PRO A 25 -33.91 -1.42 6.90
CA PRO A 25 -33.86 -0.12 6.24
C PRO A 25 -33.70 0.99 7.29
N ALA A 26 -32.84 1.95 7.03
CA ALA A 26 -32.69 3.20 7.74
C ALA A 26 -32.21 3.11 9.20
N ALA A 27 -30.97 2.75 9.39
CA ALA A 27 -30.16 3.26 10.49
C ALA A 27 -28.68 3.07 10.13
N ASP A 28 -28.01 4.19 9.87
CA ASP A 28 -26.58 4.38 10.09
C ASP A 28 -25.68 3.27 9.49
N GLN A 29 -25.34 3.36 8.22
CA GLN A 29 -24.27 2.52 7.65
C GLN A 29 -22.94 2.95 8.27
N ARG A 30 -22.68 2.48 9.50
CA ARG A 30 -21.42 2.74 10.21
C ARG A 30 -20.23 1.97 9.63
N ALA A 31 -20.46 1.08 8.68
CA ALA A 31 -19.41 0.33 8.03
C ALA A 31 -19.70 0.15 6.54
N THR A 32 -18.70 0.39 5.70
CA THR A 32 -18.73 0.12 4.27
C THR A 32 -17.52 -0.74 3.89
N PHE A 33 -17.68 -1.52 2.84
CA PHE A 33 -16.58 -2.27 2.24
C PHE A 33 -16.34 -1.76 0.83
N GLY A 34 -15.13 -1.94 0.34
CA GLY A 34 -14.81 -1.49 -1.00
C GLY A 34 -13.58 -2.17 -1.58
N ILE A 35 -13.44 -1.94 -2.87
CA ILE A 35 -12.24 -2.28 -3.63
C ILE A 35 -11.52 -0.99 -4.01
N ARG A 36 -10.21 -1.02 -4.09
CA ARG A 36 -9.40 0.12 -4.49
C ARG A 36 -8.21 -0.34 -5.30
N GLY A 37 -7.87 0.41 -6.33
CA GLY A 37 -6.67 0.19 -7.11
C GLY A 37 -6.12 1.50 -7.64
N GLY A 38 -4.87 1.48 -8.10
CA GLY A 38 -4.23 2.69 -8.58
C GLY A 38 -2.78 2.50 -8.98
N VAL A 39 -2.13 3.62 -9.18
CA VAL A 39 -0.73 3.69 -9.58
C VAL A 39 0.16 4.12 -8.42
N ASN A 40 1.36 3.59 -8.40
CA ASN A 40 2.40 3.87 -7.42
C ASN A 40 3.59 4.54 -8.11
N PHE A 41 4.24 5.45 -7.39
CA PHE A 41 5.51 6.06 -7.79
C PHE A 41 6.45 5.97 -6.59
N PHE A 42 7.21 4.88 -6.51
CA PHE A 42 8.13 4.59 -5.41
C PHE A 42 9.58 4.81 -5.81
N THR A 43 10.39 5.22 -4.84
CA THR A 43 11.84 5.29 -4.93
C THR A 43 12.46 4.86 -3.60
N TRP A 44 13.75 4.59 -3.61
CA TRP A 44 14.56 4.39 -2.41
C TRP A 44 15.17 5.71 -1.96
N THR A 45 15.09 5.97 -0.66
CA THR A 45 15.61 7.18 -0.03
C THR A 45 16.33 6.83 1.27
N GLY A 46 17.22 7.72 1.72
CA GLY A 46 18.00 7.54 2.96
C GLY A 46 19.41 8.05 2.78
N GLY A 47 20.20 8.06 3.86
CA GLY A 47 21.56 8.59 3.81
C GLY A 47 22.46 7.90 2.79
N ASP A 48 22.32 6.58 2.67
CA ASP A 48 23.14 5.76 1.77
C ASP A 48 22.54 5.68 0.35
N ALA A 49 21.29 6.09 0.16
CA ALA A 49 20.66 6.19 -1.15
C ALA A 49 21.14 7.40 -1.96
N ASN A 50 21.69 8.43 -1.31
CA ASN A 50 22.19 9.65 -1.98
C ASN A 50 23.46 9.42 -2.80
N ILE A 51 24.10 8.25 -2.67
CA ILE A 51 25.29 7.89 -3.44
C ILE A 51 24.92 7.38 -4.83
N GLN A 52 23.64 7.01 -5.06
CA GLN A 52 23.11 6.54 -6.32
C GLN A 52 21.83 7.32 -6.66
N ASP A 53 21.73 7.81 -7.88
CA ASP A 53 20.55 8.53 -8.38
C ASP A 53 19.38 7.56 -8.62
N TYR A 54 18.67 7.23 -7.53
CA TYR A 54 17.44 6.43 -7.59
C TYR A 54 16.28 7.27 -8.10
N ALA A 55 15.71 6.86 -9.23
CA ALA A 55 14.53 7.48 -9.82
C ALA A 55 13.24 6.80 -9.36
N ASN A 56 12.14 7.54 -9.44
CA ASN A 56 10.83 7.01 -9.17
C ASN A 56 10.48 5.90 -10.17
N ARG A 57 10.07 4.73 -9.66
CA ARG A 57 9.56 3.64 -10.45
C ARG A 57 8.04 3.62 -10.40
N ALA A 58 7.40 3.57 -11.57
CA ALA A 58 5.96 3.36 -11.66
C ALA A 58 5.61 1.90 -11.35
N GLY A 59 4.60 1.70 -10.53
CA GLY A 59 4.00 0.43 -10.19
C GLY A 59 2.49 0.56 -10.05
N PHE A 60 1.84 -0.46 -9.53
CA PHE A 60 0.39 -0.45 -9.27
C PHE A 60 0.09 -1.08 -7.91
N HIS A 61 -1.12 -0.82 -7.41
CA HIS A 61 -1.69 -1.53 -6.27
C HIS A 61 -3.16 -1.84 -6.54
N ALA A 62 -3.63 -2.92 -5.95
CA ALA A 62 -5.04 -3.28 -5.97
C ALA A 62 -5.38 -4.09 -4.72
N GLY A 63 -6.57 -3.88 -4.16
CA GLY A 63 -6.97 -4.57 -2.94
C GLY A 63 -8.36 -4.21 -2.46
N VAL A 64 -8.61 -4.56 -1.20
CA VAL A 64 -9.88 -4.39 -0.52
C VAL A 64 -9.69 -3.57 0.74
N TYR A 65 -10.74 -2.90 1.17
CA TYR A 65 -10.76 -2.17 2.44
C TYR A 65 -12.13 -2.23 3.09
N GLY A 66 -12.15 -2.06 4.40
CA GLY A 66 -13.35 -1.78 5.17
C GLY A 66 -13.23 -0.41 5.79
N ASN A 67 -14.30 0.39 5.81
CA ASN A 67 -14.32 1.69 6.45
C ASN A 67 -15.39 1.68 7.55
N MET A 68 -14.97 1.85 8.81
CA MET A 68 -15.83 1.79 9.99
C MET A 68 -15.89 3.16 10.65
N PHE A 69 -17.06 3.79 10.65
CA PHE A 69 -17.28 5.08 11.31
C PHE A 69 -17.37 4.90 12.83
N VAL A 70 -16.48 5.58 13.55
CA VAL A 70 -16.48 5.66 15.02
C VAL A 70 -17.34 6.84 15.47
N THR A 71 -17.34 7.92 14.71
CA THR A 71 -18.20 9.10 14.85
C THR A 71 -18.61 9.58 13.46
N ASP A 72 -19.47 10.60 13.37
CA ASP A 72 -19.91 11.17 12.08
C ASP A 72 -18.74 11.73 11.23
N ARG A 73 -17.61 12.01 11.86
CA ARG A 73 -16.43 12.61 11.21
C ARG A 73 -15.15 11.76 11.28
N PHE A 74 -15.14 10.68 12.06
CA PHE A 74 -13.98 9.83 12.22
C PHE A 74 -14.29 8.40 11.86
N SER A 75 -13.43 7.79 11.08
CA SER A 75 -13.49 6.37 10.77
C SER A 75 -12.12 5.70 10.86
N ILE A 76 -12.16 4.38 11.00
CA ILE A 76 -10.98 3.50 10.90
C ILE A 76 -11.14 2.69 9.62
N GLU A 77 -10.11 2.71 8.77
CA GLU A 77 -10.10 1.97 7.52
C GLU A 77 -8.93 0.97 7.51
N PRO A 78 -9.14 -0.30 7.92
CA PRO A 78 -8.23 -1.38 7.59
C PRO A 78 -8.32 -1.75 6.11
N GLY A 79 -7.19 -2.15 5.52
CA GLY A 79 -7.12 -2.60 4.13
C GLY A 79 -6.11 -3.70 3.93
N ALA A 80 -6.19 -4.36 2.77
CA ALA A 80 -5.21 -5.32 2.29
C ALA A 80 -5.03 -5.14 0.77
N TYR A 81 -3.80 -4.85 0.35
CA TYR A 81 -3.49 -4.51 -1.03
C TYR A 81 -2.28 -5.28 -1.53
N TYR A 82 -2.39 -5.86 -2.72
CA TYR A 82 -1.21 -6.21 -3.48
C TYR A 82 -0.58 -4.92 -4.05
N SER A 83 0.72 -4.75 -3.87
CA SER A 83 1.42 -3.51 -4.22
C SER A 83 2.78 -3.82 -4.85
N VAL A 84 3.05 -3.23 -6.00
CA VAL A 84 4.33 -3.31 -6.68
C VAL A 84 5.11 -2.04 -6.40
N LYS A 85 6.17 -2.16 -5.62
CA LYS A 85 7.08 -1.06 -5.22
C LYS A 85 8.46 -1.24 -5.87
N GLY A 86 9.40 -0.36 -5.55
CA GLY A 86 10.79 -0.46 -5.94
C GLY A 86 11.34 0.84 -6.48
N THR A 87 12.48 0.74 -7.13
CA THR A 87 13.20 1.89 -7.70
C THR A 87 13.78 1.55 -9.06
N GLN A 88 14.22 2.56 -9.79
CA GLN A 88 15.00 2.39 -11.03
C GLN A 88 16.22 3.31 -11.00
N ASN A 89 17.27 2.89 -11.69
CA ASN A 89 18.44 3.70 -11.95
C ASN A 89 18.64 3.76 -13.46
N ASN A 90 18.66 4.97 -14.01
CA ASN A 90 18.77 5.18 -15.46
C ASN A 90 20.23 5.37 -15.92
N ASP A 91 21.19 5.55 -15.00
CA ASP A 91 22.58 5.91 -15.33
C ASP A 91 23.47 4.70 -15.61
N ILE A 92 23.17 3.56 -15.00
CA ILE A 92 23.97 2.34 -15.16
C ILE A 92 23.08 1.20 -15.63
N ALA A 93 23.14 0.85 -16.93
CA ALA A 93 22.48 -0.31 -17.52
C ALA A 93 20.97 -0.42 -17.24
N ASN A 94 20.24 0.71 -17.07
CA ASN A 94 18.80 0.73 -16.81
C ASN A 94 18.36 -0.32 -15.79
N THR A 95 19.00 -0.35 -14.63
CA THR A 95 18.70 -1.31 -13.59
C THR A 95 17.42 -0.94 -12.83
N ARG A 96 16.60 -1.93 -12.49
CA ARG A 96 15.35 -1.76 -11.71
C ARG A 96 15.27 -2.79 -10.61
N ALA A 97 14.77 -2.36 -9.46
CA ALA A 97 14.33 -3.25 -8.41
C ALA A 97 12.80 -3.33 -8.42
N VAL A 98 12.25 -4.52 -8.49
CA VAL A 98 10.81 -4.80 -8.48
C VAL A 98 10.50 -5.57 -7.21
N LEU A 99 9.74 -4.96 -6.31
CA LEU A 99 9.38 -5.53 -5.02
C LEU A 99 7.86 -5.70 -4.95
N ASN A 100 7.40 -6.91 -4.77
CA ASN A 100 5.98 -7.24 -4.67
C ASN A 100 5.62 -7.45 -3.20
N TYR A 101 4.64 -6.69 -2.72
CA TYR A 101 4.20 -6.72 -1.32
C TYR A 101 2.70 -6.99 -1.18
N ILE A 102 2.33 -7.53 -0.03
CA ILE A 102 0.99 -7.34 0.54
C ILE A 102 1.10 -6.23 1.57
N ASP A 103 0.47 -5.09 1.30
CA ASP A 103 0.35 -3.95 2.20
C ASP A 103 -0.91 -4.09 3.05
N VAL A 104 -0.77 -3.91 4.36
CA VAL A 104 -1.88 -3.95 5.33
C VAL A 104 -1.87 -2.64 6.12
N PRO A 105 -2.48 -1.57 5.58
CA PRO A 105 -2.66 -0.32 6.30
C PRO A 105 -3.83 -0.40 7.30
N ILE A 106 -3.73 0.40 8.38
CA ILE A 106 -4.84 0.74 9.27
C ILE A 106 -4.89 2.25 9.34
N LEU A 107 -5.82 2.86 8.59
CA LEU A 107 -5.90 4.31 8.43
C LEU A 107 -6.96 4.90 9.35
N LEU A 108 -6.63 5.97 10.05
CA LEU A 108 -7.57 6.87 10.71
C LEU A 108 -7.95 7.95 9.71
N ARG A 109 -9.25 8.12 9.45
CA ARG A 109 -9.78 9.13 8.53
C ARG A 109 -10.56 10.18 9.29
N PHE A 110 -10.33 11.43 8.95
CA PHE A 110 -11.10 12.58 9.39
C PHE A 110 -11.82 13.21 8.19
N TYR A 111 -13.12 13.27 8.24
CA TYR A 111 -13.97 13.86 7.20
C TYR A 111 -14.21 15.34 7.52
N ALA A 112 -13.58 16.20 6.73
CA ALA A 112 -13.78 17.65 6.83
C ALA A 112 -15.13 18.08 6.25
N THR A 113 -15.60 17.38 5.22
CA THR A 113 -16.93 17.48 4.61
C THR A 113 -17.44 16.07 4.34
N ASP A 114 -18.68 15.93 3.81
CA ASP A 114 -19.25 14.62 3.44
C ASP A 114 -18.38 13.82 2.43
N GLY A 115 -17.59 14.51 1.62
CA GLY A 115 -16.70 13.86 0.65
C GLY A 115 -15.22 13.97 0.99
N LEU A 116 -14.77 15.19 1.38
CA LEU A 116 -13.34 15.46 1.60
C LEU A 116 -12.87 14.89 2.94
N ASN A 117 -11.84 14.09 2.89
CA ASN A 117 -11.22 13.51 4.09
C ASN A 117 -9.69 13.58 4.02
N ILE A 118 -9.07 13.63 5.18
CA ILE A 118 -7.63 13.41 5.38
C ILE A 118 -7.45 12.12 6.16
N PHE A 119 -6.36 11.44 5.92
CA PHE A 119 -6.10 10.19 6.63
C PHE A 119 -4.61 10.00 6.89
N ALA A 120 -4.34 9.27 7.96
CA ALA A 120 -3.00 8.80 8.28
C ALA A 120 -3.09 7.49 9.08
N GLY A 121 -2.04 6.69 9.04
CA GLY A 121 -1.96 5.49 9.85
C GLY A 121 -0.75 4.62 9.57
N PRO A 122 -0.52 3.62 10.41
CA PRO A 122 0.53 2.63 10.21
C PRO A 122 0.19 1.68 9.06
N GLN A 123 1.22 1.18 8.41
CA GLN A 123 1.15 0.14 7.40
C GLN A 123 2.22 -0.91 7.66
N GLY A 124 1.81 -2.17 7.72
CA GLY A 124 2.70 -3.31 7.60
C GLY A 124 2.71 -3.82 6.17
N SER A 125 3.87 -4.22 5.65
CA SER A 125 4.00 -4.79 4.31
C SER A 125 4.77 -6.10 4.38
N ILE A 126 4.29 -7.14 3.70
CA ILE A 126 4.92 -8.45 3.64
C ILE A 126 5.44 -8.66 2.22
N LEU A 127 6.74 -8.89 2.08
CA LEU A 127 7.38 -9.16 0.80
C LEU A 127 6.95 -10.53 0.27
N LEU A 128 6.42 -10.56 -0.95
CA LEU A 128 6.08 -11.77 -1.67
C LEU A 128 7.20 -12.22 -2.62
N GLY A 129 7.96 -11.26 -3.13
CA GLY A 129 9.07 -11.53 -4.02
C GLY A 129 9.81 -10.26 -4.39
N SER A 130 11.11 -10.42 -4.64
CA SER A 130 12.00 -9.35 -5.06
C SER A 130 12.77 -9.80 -6.30
N ARG A 131 12.80 -8.93 -7.32
CA ARG A 131 13.52 -9.15 -8.55
C ARG A 131 14.32 -7.92 -8.90
N PHE A 132 15.58 -8.13 -9.24
CA PHE A 132 16.41 -7.12 -9.87
C PHE A 132 16.45 -7.39 -11.37
N GLU A 133 16.30 -6.36 -12.17
CA GLU A 133 16.35 -6.40 -13.64
C GLU A 133 17.42 -5.43 -14.11
N GLY A 134 18.24 -5.86 -15.05
CA GLY A 134 19.22 -5.02 -15.74
C GLY A 134 19.10 -5.20 -17.24
N ASP A 135 19.22 -4.13 -18.00
CA ASP A 135 19.29 -4.18 -19.45
C ASP A 135 20.77 -4.29 -19.87
N ILE A 136 21.15 -5.47 -20.36
CA ILE A 136 22.50 -5.73 -20.87
C ILE A 136 22.40 -5.93 -22.38
N LEU A 137 22.87 -4.94 -23.14
CA LEU A 137 22.91 -4.98 -24.62
C LEU A 137 21.52 -5.22 -25.26
N GLY A 138 20.46 -4.61 -24.69
CA GLY A 138 19.09 -4.77 -25.19
C GLY A 138 18.36 -6.04 -24.72
N ASN A 139 18.99 -6.83 -23.85
CA ASN A 139 18.35 -7.98 -23.20
C ASN A 139 18.10 -7.70 -21.72
N VAL A 140 16.85 -7.80 -21.29
CA VAL A 140 16.50 -7.68 -19.87
C VAL A 140 16.84 -8.99 -19.17
N VAL A 141 17.83 -8.95 -18.28
CA VAL A 141 18.22 -10.06 -17.42
C VAL A 141 17.70 -9.79 -16.02
N GLY A 142 16.89 -10.71 -15.49
CA GLY A 142 16.33 -10.62 -14.15
C GLY A 142 16.85 -11.74 -13.26
N TRP A 143 17.14 -11.41 -12.00
CA TRP A 143 17.48 -12.40 -10.95
C TRP A 143 16.73 -12.10 -9.67
N GLU A 144 16.32 -13.16 -8.98
CA GLU A 144 15.70 -13.06 -7.66
C GLU A 144 16.78 -12.88 -6.59
N THR A 145 16.44 -12.19 -5.52
CA THR A 145 17.36 -11.96 -4.40
C THR A 145 16.64 -12.13 -3.05
N ASN A 146 17.34 -12.66 -2.07
CA ASN A 146 16.88 -12.75 -0.68
C ASN A 146 17.49 -11.65 0.21
N ALA A 147 18.13 -10.64 -0.39
CA ALA A 147 18.78 -9.55 0.34
C ALA A 147 17.78 -8.51 0.88
N VAL A 148 16.51 -8.56 0.47
CA VAL A 148 15.45 -7.63 0.90
C VAL A 148 14.75 -8.15 2.15
N ASN A 149 14.40 -7.25 3.08
CA ASN A 149 13.65 -7.59 4.27
C ASN A 149 12.24 -8.10 3.92
N ASP A 150 11.82 -9.20 4.56
CA ASP A 150 10.51 -9.81 4.33
C ASP A 150 9.35 -8.96 4.87
N ILE A 151 9.64 -8.08 5.84
CA ILE A 151 8.64 -7.22 6.49
C ILE A 151 9.13 -5.78 6.38
N ASP A 152 8.25 -4.92 5.89
CA ASP A 152 8.44 -3.46 5.86
C ASP A 152 7.33 -2.82 6.70
N ALA A 153 7.70 -1.96 7.63
CA ALA A 153 6.78 -1.15 8.42
C ALA A 153 6.91 0.31 8.00
N GLY A 154 5.79 1.01 7.96
CA GLY A 154 5.76 2.39 7.52
C GLY A 154 4.54 3.16 8.00
N LEU A 155 4.46 4.41 7.60
CA LEU A 155 3.32 5.28 7.78
C LEU A 155 2.76 5.68 6.43
N VAL A 156 1.44 5.79 6.36
CA VAL A 156 0.72 6.30 5.19
C VAL A 156 -0.06 7.53 5.62
N PHE A 157 -0.05 8.57 4.82
CA PHE A 157 -0.89 9.74 5.01
C PHE A 157 -1.34 10.32 3.67
N GLY A 158 -2.52 10.94 3.63
CA GLY A 158 -3.05 11.44 2.38
C GLY A 158 -4.38 12.16 2.50
N LEU A 159 -4.92 12.41 1.32
CA LEU A 159 -6.19 13.07 1.09
C LEU A 159 -7.11 12.14 0.29
N GLY A 160 -8.39 12.15 0.61
CA GLY A 160 -9.40 11.40 -0.12
C GLY A 160 -10.63 12.25 -0.41
N TYR A 161 -11.34 11.89 -1.47
CA TYR A 161 -12.62 12.45 -1.80
C TYR A 161 -13.61 11.34 -2.18
N ASN A 162 -14.68 11.25 -1.40
CA ASN A 162 -15.75 10.28 -1.62
C ASN A 162 -16.91 10.95 -2.37
N LEU A 163 -17.34 10.32 -3.46
CA LEU A 163 -18.51 10.76 -4.23
C LEU A 163 -19.76 10.03 -3.73
N PRO A 164 -20.96 10.65 -3.81
CA PRO A 164 -22.21 10.02 -3.35
C PRO A 164 -22.56 8.71 -4.07
N ILE A 165 -21.98 8.46 -5.25
CA ILE A 165 -22.20 7.26 -6.05
C ILE A 165 -21.34 6.06 -5.62
N GLY A 166 -20.64 6.15 -4.48
CA GLY A 166 -19.75 5.11 -3.97
C GLY A 166 -18.32 5.17 -4.51
N LEU A 167 -18.04 5.97 -5.53
CA LEU A 167 -16.67 6.17 -6.01
C LEU A 167 -15.85 6.99 -5.01
N ASN A 168 -14.58 6.66 -4.86
CA ASN A 168 -13.64 7.45 -4.08
C ASN A 168 -12.30 7.61 -4.79
N LEU A 169 -11.74 8.81 -4.69
CA LEU A 169 -10.41 9.17 -5.17
C LEU A 169 -9.51 9.39 -3.97
N GLN A 170 -8.26 8.97 -4.07
CA GLN A 170 -7.31 9.11 -2.99
C GLN A 170 -5.90 9.38 -3.54
N ALA A 171 -5.21 10.31 -2.89
CA ALA A 171 -3.78 10.53 -3.07
C ALA A 171 -3.09 10.35 -1.72
N SER A 172 -2.03 9.54 -1.67
CA SER A 172 -1.29 9.25 -0.44
C SER A 172 0.21 9.24 -0.66
N TYR A 173 0.92 9.41 0.44
CA TYR A 173 2.35 9.23 0.54
C TYR A 173 2.64 8.12 1.55
N ASP A 174 3.46 7.17 1.13
CA ASP A 174 3.94 6.07 1.95
C ASP A 174 5.38 6.38 2.41
N LEU A 175 5.59 6.34 3.72
CA LEU A 175 6.86 6.57 4.38
C LEU A 175 7.33 5.27 5.02
N GLY A 176 8.21 4.52 4.35
CA GLY A 176 8.86 3.33 4.91
C GLY A 176 9.78 3.71 6.07
N LEU A 177 9.74 2.93 7.14
CA LEU A 177 10.52 3.08 8.36
C LEU A 177 11.48 1.89 8.58
N THR A 178 11.28 0.79 7.89
CA THR A 178 12.17 -0.37 7.91
C THR A 178 13.18 -0.27 6.77
N PRO A 179 14.48 -0.48 7.01
CA PRO A 179 15.47 -0.57 5.94
C PRO A 179 15.10 -1.66 4.92
N VAL A 180 15.33 -1.37 3.64
CA VAL A 180 14.98 -2.30 2.54
C VAL A 180 15.84 -3.55 2.59
N PHE A 181 17.14 -3.40 2.88
CA PHE A 181 18.09 -4.50 2.84
C PHE A 181 18.23 -5.18 4.20
N ARG A 182 18.28 -6.52 4.16
CA ARG A 182 18.58 -7.38 5.30
C ARG A 182 20.10 -7.40 5.55
N ASP A 183 20.48 -7.48 6.82
CA ASP A 183 21.89 -7.64 7.24
C ASP A 183 22.85 -6.59 6.63
N SER A 184 22.35 -5.38 6.43
CA SER A 184 23.11 -4.24 5.90
C SER A 184 22.93 -3.04 6.82
N ASP A 185 24.01 -2.34 7.10
CA ASP A 185 23.98 -1.05 7.80
C ASP A 185 23.45 0.10 6.92
N ALA A 186 23.06 -0.21 5.68
CA ALA A 186 22.54 0.79 4.75
C ALA A 186 21.15 1.30 5.15
N ASN A 187 21.07 2.59 5.40
CA ASN A 187 19.84 3.30 5.75
C ASN A 187 19.05 3.69 4.49
N ILE A 188 18.47 2.69 3.82
CA ILE A 188 17.69 2.83 2.58
C ILE A 188 16.27 2.38 2.85
N TYR A 189 15.28 3.25 2.53
CA TYR A 189 13.86 3.06 2.84
C TYR A 189 13.00 3.20 1.59
N ASN A 190 11.90 2.44 1.52
CA ASN A 190 10.86 2.61 0.50
C ASN A 190 10.05 3.88 0.79
N ARG A 191 9.92 4.77 -0.18
CA ARG A 191 9.04 5.93 -0.11
C ARG A 191 8.36 6.18 -1.44
N GLY A 192 7.13 6.69 -1.42
CA GLY A 192 6.46 6.97 -2.67
C GLY A 192 5.08 7.54 -2.55
N PHE A 193 4.57 7.97 -3.69
CA PHE A 193 3.21 8.44 -3.85
C PHE A 193 2.33 7.35 -4.45
N LYS A 194 1.05 7.36 -4.05
CA LYS A 194 0.00 6.54 -4.63
C LYS A 194 -1.18 7.42 -5.05
N VAL A 195 -1.74 7.14 -6.20
CA VAL A 195 -3.03 7.71 -6.65
C VAL A 195 -3.97 6.55 -6.88
N SER A 196 -5.14 6.60 -6.27
CA SER A 196 -6.05 5.47 -6.22
C SER A 196 -7.48 5.88 -6.58
N LEU A 197 -8.18 4.97 -7.23
CA LEU A 197 -9.61 4.99 -7.45
C LEU A 197 -10.21 3.78 -6.73
N GLY A 198 -11.28 3.99 -5.98
CA GLY A 198 -11.99 2.94 -5.27
C GLY A 198 -13.49 3.02 -5.45
N TYR A 199 -14.16 1.94 -5.08
CA TYR A 199 -15.61 1.85 -5.02
C TYR A 199 -16.02 1.22 -3.69
N SER A 200 -16.96 1.86 -2.99
CA SER A 200 -17.55 1.39 -1.73
C SER A 200 -18.95 0.83 -1.99
N PHE A 201 -19.25 -0.29 -1.36
CA PHE A 201 -20.54 -0.96 -1.46
C PHE A 201 -21.41 -0.65 -0.27
#